data_e43138d4ee7fda2678b8d485818beb5f
#
_entry.id   e43138d4ee7fda2678b8d485818beb5f
#
_cell.length_a   1.000
_cell.length_b   1.000
_cell.length_c   1.000
_cell.angle_alpha   90.00
_cell.angle_beta   90.00
_cell.angle_gamma   90.00
#
_symmetry.space_group_name_H-M   'P 1'
#
loop_
_entity.id
_entity.type
_entity.pdbx_description
1 polymer ?
#
loop_
_entity_poly.entity_id
_entity_poly.type
_entity_poly.pdbx_seq_one_letter_code
_entity_poly.pdbx_strand_id
1 'polypeptide(L)'
;SVISNDGTPGGGATIRVRGGSSLNASNDPLIVIDGLAMDNDGVKGLSNPLSMVNPNDIETFTVLKDASATAIYGSRASNGVIIITTKKGAAGSAPKVSYDGNVSFGIRRNSLDVMSGDEFREYLSGVYGGTDKIPSPGLGTENTDWQDQIYRTAISHDHNVTVSGGLKHMPYRVSLGYTNQEGIVKTSNFERFTAVSYTHLTLP
;
A
#
# COMPACT_ATOMS: atom_id res chain seq x y z
N SER A 1 13.82 7.04 -7.18
CA SER A 1 12.54 6.77 -7.86
C SER A 1 11.54 6.18 -6.89
N VAL A 2 10.29 6.49 -7.06
CA VAL A 2 9.15 5.87 -6.38
C VAL A 2 8.39 5.11 -7.45
N ILE A 3 8.24 3.82 -7.27
CA ILE A 3 7.52 2.94 -8.20
C ILE A 3 6.36 2.34 -7.41
N SER A 4 5.13 2.64 -7.82
CA SER A 4 3.97 1.90 -7.35
C SER A 4 4.03 0.52 -7.99
N ASN A 5 4.04 -0.52 -7.19
CA ASN A 5 4.12 -1.87 -7.71
C ASN A 5 2.82 -2.23 -8.46
N ASP A 6 2.00 -2.99 -8.19
CA ASP A 6 0.98 -3.60 -9.06
C ASP A 6 -0.45 -3.07 -8.82
N GLY A 7 -0.64 -2.07 -7.95
CA GLY A 7 -1.97 -1.55 -7.60
C GLY A 7 -2.82 -2.50 -6.77
N THR A 8 -2.21 -3.56 -6.22
CA THR A 8 -2.89 -4.45 -5.28
C THR A 8 -3.23 -3.72 -3.98
N PRO A 9 -4.37 -4.02 -3.34
CA PRO A 9 -4.71 -3.49 -2.03
C PRO A 9 -3.60 -3.75 -1.01
N GLY A 10 -3.22 -2.72 -0.24
CA GLY A 10 -2.10 -2.80 0.69
C GLY A 10 -0.72 -2.91 0.04
N GLY A 11 -0.64 -2.93 -1.30
CA GLY A 11 0.61 -2.89 -2.05
C GLY A 11 1.36 -1.61 -1.74
N GLY A 12 2.57 -1.72 -1.23
CA GLY A 12 3.44 -0.58 -0.96
C GLY A 12 4.09 -0.04 -2.22
N ALA A 13 4.58 1.18 -2.15
CA ALA A 13 5.47 1.72 -3.17
C ALA A 13 6.91 1.28 -2.89
N THR A 14 7.60 0.78 -3.90
CA THR A 14 9.05 0.57 -3.81
C THR A 14 9.74 1.91 -3.97
N ILE A 15 10.42 2.35 -2.92
CA ILE A 15 11.18 3.61 -2.94
C ILE A 15 12.66 3.27 -3.08
N ARG A 16 13.26 3.67 -4.19
CA ARG A 16 14.70 3.59 -4.41
C ARG A 16 15.31 4.97 -4.33
N VAL A 17 16.21 5.16 -3.37
CA VAL A 17 16.90 6.44 -3.14
C VAL A 17 18.12 6.54 -4.04
N ARG A 18 18.85 5.44 -4.23
CA ARG A 18 20.02 5.31 -5.13
C ARG A 18 19.77 4.22 -6.16
N GLY A 19 20.60 4.15 -7.22
CA GLY A 19 20.66 2.99 -8.11
C GLY A 19 21.05 1.74 -7.34
N GLY A 20 20.68 0.55 -7.87
CA GLY A 20 21.04 -0.73 -7.25
C GLY A 20 22.56 -0.84 -7.09
N SER A 21 23.02 -0.92 -5.85
CA SER A 21 24.45 -1.03 -5.51
C SER A 21 24.87 -2.47 -5.22
N SER A 22 23.94 -3.37 -5.03
CA SER A 22 24.20 -4.78 -4.73
C SER A 22 23.39 -5.71 -5.62
N LEU A 23 24.01 -6.81 -6.03
CA LEU A 23 23.36 -7.90 -6.77
C LEU A 23 22.67 -8.90 -5.85
N ASN A 24 23.13 -9.03 -4.60
CA ASN A 24 22.68 -10.06 -3.67
C ASN A 24 22.07 -9.52 -2.36
N ALA A 25 22.20 -8.23 -2.08
CA ALA A 25 21.61 -7.62 -0.89
C ALA A 25 20.44 -6.70 -1.27
N SER A 26 19.55 -6.44 -0.31
CA SER A 26 18.47 -5.47 -0.50
C SER A 26 19.01 -4.11 -0.92
N ASN A 27 18.38 -3.51 -1.91
CA ASN A 27 18.66 -2.14 -2.36
C ASN A 27 17.67 -1.13 -1.76
N ASP A 28 16.87 -1.56 -0.78
CA ASP A 28 15.88 -0.73 -0.13
C ASP A 28 16.54 0.22 0.89
N PRO A 29 16.06 1.46 1.00
CA PRO A 29 16.55 2.40 1.99
C PRO A 29 16.15 1.96 3.41
N LEU A 30 16.96 2.34 4.41
CA LEU A 30 16.59 2.17 5.80
C LEU A 30 15.41 3.09 6.15
N ILE A 31 14.39 2.55 6.78
CA ILE A 31 13.23 3.32 7.25
C ILE A 31 13.39 3.57 8.74
N VAL A 32 13.28 4.84 9.14
CA VAL A 32 13.34 5.28 10.53
C VAL A 32 12.06 6.01 10.88
N ILE A 33 11.33 5.52 11.87
CA ILE A 33 10.06 6.11 12.32
C ILE A 33 10.26 6.62 13.75
N ASP A 34 10.11 7.93 13.95
CA ASP A 34 10.31 8.61 15.24
C ASP A 34 11.65 8.26 15.93
N GLY A 35 12.70 8.10 15.15
CA GLY A 35 14.02 7.72 15.61
C GLY A 35 14.28 6.23 15.76
N LEU A 36 13.27 5.38 15.58
CA LEU A 36 13.42 3.93 15.60
C LEU A 36 13.69 3.40 14.19
N ALA A 37 14.84 2.77 14.01
CA ALA A 37 15.19 2.12 12.75
C ALA A 37 14.40 0.82 12.60
N MET A 38 13.61 0.73 11.54
CA MET A 38 12.83 -0.46 11.21
C MET A 38 13.70 -1.53 10.56
N ASP A 39 13.32 -2.78 10.75
CA ASP A 39 13.96 -3.87 10.04
C ASP A 39 13.34 -4.01 8.64
N ASN A 40 14.20 -4.05 7.61
CA ASN A 40 13.76 -4.20 6.23
C ASN A 40 13.39 -5.66 5.88
N ASP A 41 13.82 -6.64 6.71
CA ASP A 41 13.47 -8.05 6.51
C ASP A 41 11.99 -8.37 6.82
N GLY A 42 11.25 -7.35 7.23
CA GLY A 42 9.82 -7.29 7.21
C GLY A 42 9.08 -8.31 8.11
N VAL A 43 7.92 -7.93 8.54
CA VAL A 43 6.92 -8.88 9.08
C VAL A 43 6.37 -9.66 7.89
N LYS A 44 6.43 -11.00 7.94
CA LYS A 44 5.87 -11.87 6.88
C LYS A 44 4.41 -11.45 6.59
N GLY A 45 4.14 -11.11 5.34
CA GLY A 45 2.83 -10.63 4.90
C GLY A 45 2.71 -9.10 4.79
N LEU A 46 3.71 -8.33 5.20
CA LEU A 46 3.75 -6.88 4.99
C LEU A 46 4.70 -6.55 3.83
N SER A 47 4.15 -6.01 2.77
CA SER A 47 4.93 -5.71 1.55
C SER A 47 5.95 -4.58 1.75
N ASN A 48 5.73 -3.69 2.75
CA ASN A 48 6.62 -2.55 2.99
C ASN A 48 6.39 -2.00 4.41
N PRO A 49 7.45 -1.72 5.22
CA PRO A 49 7.33 -1.06 6.52
C PRO A 49 6.61 0.29 6.48
N LEU A 50 6.63 1.00 5.35
CA LEU A 50 5.89 2.25 5.17
C LEU A 50 4.38 2.09 5.28
N SER A 51 3.85 0.90 4.95
CA SER A 51 2.43 0.63 5.08
C SER A 51 1.97 0.48 6.54
N MET A 52 2.90 0.41 7.50
CA MET A 52 2.57 0.39 8.92
C MET A 52 2.14 1.76 9.45
N VAL A 53 2.61 2.85 8.83
CA VAL A 53 2.31 4.21 9.28
C VAL A 53 1.10 4.74 8.53
N ASN A 54 0.14 5.29 9.28
CA ASN A 54 -0.95 6.00 8.64
C ASN A 54 -0.44 7.34 8.09
N PRO A 55 -0.61 7.62 6.79
CA PRO A 55 -0.17 8.89 6.18
C PRO A 55 -0.71 10.12 6.90
N ASN A 56 -1.90 10.05 7.50
CA ASN A 56 -2.52 11.14 8.23
C ASN A 56 -1.77 11.49 9.54
N ASP A 57 -0.98 10.56 10.07
CA ASP A 57 -0.17 10.76 11.27
C ASP A 57 1.23 11.28 10.97
N ILE A 58 1.63 11.37 9.70
CA ILE A 58 2.96 11.86 9.31
C ILE A 58 3.02 13.38 9.39
N GLU A 59 4.02 13.91 10.09
CA GLU A 59 4.36 15.33 10.14
C GLU A 59 5.40 15.68 9.08
N THR A 60 6.49 14.90 9.05
CA THR A 60 7.58 15.12 8.08
C THR A 60 8.06 13.82 7.49
N PHE A 61 8.46 13.91 6.23
CA PHE A 61 9.06 12.82 5.46
C PHE A 61 10.37 13.33 4.87
N THR A 62 11.51 12.83 5.38
CA THR A 62 12.84 13.28 4.98
C THR A 62 13.62 12.14 4.37
N VAL A 63 14.25 12.37 3.23
CA VAL A 63 15.09 11.39 2.55
C VAL A 63 16.55 11.83 2.62
N LEU A 64 17.38 11.07 3.33
CA LEU A 64 18.83 11.28 3.39
C LEU A 64 19.52 10.41 2.33
N LYS A 65 20.23 11.07 1.43
CA LYS A 65 20.91 10.42 0.30
C LYS A 65 22.43 10.36 0.44
N ASP A 66 23.00 11.05 1.41
CA ASP A 66 24.42 11.33 1.49
C ASP A 66 25.13 10.50 2.57
N ALA A 67 26.45 10.70 2.67
CA ALA A 67 27.30 10.10 3.69
C ALA A 67 26.87 10.47 5.13
N SER A 68 26.10 11.56 5.31
CA SER A 68 25.49 11.93 6.59
C SER A 68 24.55 10.85 7.12
N ALA A 69 23.85 10.13 6.24
CA ALA A 69 22.98 9.03 6.63
C ALA A 69 23.77 7.86 7.23
N THR A 70 24.91 7.52 6.61
CA THR A 70 25.78 6.43 7.07
C THR A 70 26.53 6.80 8.35
N ALA A 71 26.82 8.09 8.57
CA ALA A 71 27.42 8.56 9.81
C ALA A 71 26.52 8.39 11.04
N ILE A 72 25.19 8.48 10.85
CA ILE A 72 24.21 8.35 11.96
C ILE A 72 23.76 6.91 12.13
N TYR A 73 23.47 6.20 11.03
CA TYR A 73 22.81 4.89 11.04
C TYR A 73 23.74 3.73 10.63
N GLY A 74 25.02 4.00 10.38
CA GLY A 74 26.03 3.00 10.02
C GLY A 74 25.79 2.36 8.64
N SER A 75 26.32 1.16 8.46
CA SER A 75 26.26 0.41 7.18
C SER A 75 24.84 0.10 6.70
N ARG A 76 23.86 0.04 7.59
CA ARG A 76 22.44 -0.16 7.25
C ARG A 76 21.88 0.98 6.39
N ALA A 77 22.49 2.16 6.42
CA ALA A 77 22.09 3.33 5.66
C ALA A 77 22.78 3.48 4.30
N SER A 78 23.53 2.46 3.84
CA SER A 78 24.28 2.52 2.56
C SER A 78 23.39 2.82 1.35
N ASN A 79 22.15 2.38 1.37
CA ASN A 79 21.15 2.62 0.31
C ASN A 79 20.32 3.90 0.52
N GLY A 80 20.68 4.73 1.51
CA GLY A 80 19.94 5.92 1.95
C GLY A 80 19.01 5.61 3.13
N VAL A 81 18.46 6.68 3.70
CA VAL A 81 17.55 6.60 4.86
C VAL A 81 16.30 7.42 4.58
N ILE A 82 15.16 6.86 4.92
CA ILE A 82 13.89 7.56 4.95
C ILE A 82 13.53 7.78 6.42
N ILE A 83 13.44 9.03 6.83
CA ILE A 83 13.06 9.42 8.18
C ILE A 83 11.61 9.92 8.14
N ILE A 84 10.76 9.26 8.92
CA ILE A 84 9.37 9.62 9.11
C ILE A 84 9.23 10.13 10.55
N THR A 85 8.73 11.35 10.69
CA THR A 85 8.37 11.90 12.00
C THR A 85 6.86 11.99 12.08
N THR A 86 6.29 11.45 13.14
CA THR A 86 4.85 11.51 13.36
C THR A 86 4.44 12.79 14.07
N LYS A 87 3.20 13.22 13.83
CA LYS A 87 2.60 14.40 14.48
C LYS A 87 2.56 14.24 15.98
N LYS A 88 2.89 15.28 16.71
CA LYS A 88 2.93 15.33 18.17
C LYS A 88 1.80 16.22 18.72
N GLY A 89 1.48 16.06 19.97
CA GLY A 89 0.64 17.01 20.70
C GLY A 89 1.44 18.27 21.04
N ALA A 90 0.75 19.38 21.26
CA ALA A 90 1.35 20.65 21.70
C ALA A 90 1.13 20.86 23.20
N ALA A 91 2.19 21.16 23.95
CA ALA A 91 2.11 21.42 25.38
C ALA A 91 1.21 22.63 25.66
N GLY A 92 0.39 22.57 26.70
CA GLY A 92 -0.53 23.65 27.11
C GLY A 92 -1.70 23.91 26.15
N SER A 93 -1.89 23.05 25.13
CA SER A 93 -3.01 23.20 24.19
C SER A 93 -4.29 22.51 24.70
N ALA A 94 -5.42 23.15 24.42
CA ALA A 94 -6.73 22.54 24.67
C ALA A 94 -6.90 21.24 23.86
N PRO A 95 -7.66 20.27 24.37
CA PRO A 95 -7.98 19.06 23.62
C PRO A 95 -8.64 19.38 22.28
N LYS A 96 -8.11 18.81 21.21
CA LYS A 96 -8.66 18.91 19.86
C LYS A 96 -8.95 17.51 19.32
N VAL A 97 -10.16 17.32 18.83
CA VAL A 97 -10.55 16.10 18.11
C VAL A 97 -10.60 16.41 16.62
N SER A 98 -9.99 15.59 15.80
CA SER A 98 -10.09 15.65 14.34
C SER A 98 -10.49 14.30 13.78
N TYR A 99 -11.24 14.32 12.70
CA TYR A 99 -11.62 13.17 11.91
C TYR A 99 -11.26 13.42 10.46
N ASP A 100 -10.54 12.47 9.88
CA ASP A 100 -10.18 12.46 8.48
C ASP A 100 -10.77 11.19 7.85
N GLY A 101 -11.56 11.34 6.80
CA GLY A 101 -12.20 10.23 6.10
C GLY A 101 -12.03 10.36 4.59
N ASN A 102 -11.77 9.24 3.93
CA ASN A 102 -11.68 9.16 2.49
C ASN A 102 -12.42 7.93 1.97
N VAL A 103 -13.10 8.09 0.84
CA VAL A 103 -13.73 7.00 0.11
C VAL A 103 -13.26 7.06 -1.33
N SER A 104 -12.85 5.93 -1.88
CA SER A 104 -12.38 5.84 -3.26
C SER A 104 -13.05 4.68 -4.00
N PHE A 105 -13.25 4.88 -5.30
CA PHE A 105 -13.85 3.90 -6.20
C PHE A 105 -12.81 3.47 -7.22
N GLY A 106 -12.47 2.18 -7.22
CA GLY A 106 -11.61 1.57 -8.21
C GLY A 106 -12.44 0.92 -9.32
N ILE A 107 -12.22 1.36 -10.56
CA ILE A 107 -12.89 0.79 -11.73
C ILE A 107 -11.85 0.26 -12.71
N ARG A 108 -12.19 -0.81 -13.40
CA ARG A 108 -11.41 -1.30 -14.54
C ARG A 108 -11.48 -0.27 -15.67
N ARG A 109 -10.34 0.23 -16.09
CA ARG A 109 -10.27 1.22 -17.16
C ARG A 109 -10.33 0.58 -18.57
N ASN A 110 -9.64 -0.55 -18.74
CA ASN A 110 -9.58 -1.27 -20.00
C ASN A 110 -9.85 -2.76 -19.77
N SER A 111 -10.53 -3.39 -20.72
CA SER A 111 -10.60 -4.84 -20.86
C SER A 111 -9.68 -5.29 -21.98
N LEU A 112 -9.19 -6.49 -21.90
CA LEU A 112 -8.54 -7.13 -23.03
C LEU A 112 -9.64 -7.50 -24.05
N ASP A 113 -9.41 -7.22 -25.31
CA ASP A 113 -10.26 -7.69 -26.37
C ASP A 113 -9.93 -9.17 -26.62
N VAL A 114 -10.82 -10.04 -26.21
CA VAL A 114 -10.68 -11.48 -26.34
C VAL A 114 -11.91 -12.03 -27.03
N MET A 115 -11.74 -13.10 -27.78
CA MET A 115 -12.87 -13.75 -28.46
C MET A 115 -13.92 -14.19 -27.45
N SER A 116 -15.15 -13.92 -27.76
CA SER A 116 -16.31 -14.55 -27.09
C SER A 116 -16.37 -16.05 -27.37
N GLY A 117 -17.14 -16.78 -26.59
CA GLY A 117 -17.33 -18.22 -26.84
C GLY A 117 -17.90 -18.49 -28.23
N ASP A 118 -18.79 -17.62 -28.74
CA ASP A 118 -19.38 -17.74 -30.06
C ASP A 118 -18.35 -17.50 -31.18
N GLU A 119 -17.56 -16.42 -31.08
CA GLU A 119 -16.49 -16.10 -32.04
C GLU A 119 -15.42 -17.20 -32.05
N PHE A 120 -15.08 -17.75 -30.89
CA PHE A 120 -14.14 -18.85 -30.79
C PHE A 120 -14.65 -20.13 -31.47
N ARG A 121 -15.94 -20.45 -31.31
CA ARG A 121 -16.58 -21.57 -32.01
C ARG A 121 -16.58 -21.35 -33.53
N GLU A 122 -16.91 -20.15 -33.98
CA GLU A 122 -16.90 -19.80 -35.38
C GLU A 122 -15.49 -19.93 -35.97
N TYR A 123 -14.48 -19.38 -35.27
CA TYR A 123 -13.08 -19.49 -35.67
C TYR A 123 -12.65 -20.96 -35.82
N LEU A 124 -12.93 -21.80 -34.82
CA LEU A 124 -12.56 -23.22 -34.88
C LEU A 124 -13.34 -23.98 -35.96
N SER A 125 -14.60 -23.67 -36.16
CA SER A 125 -15.39 -24.24 -37.27
C SER A 125 -14.76 -23.93 -38.62
N GLY A 126 -14.24 -22.72 -38.80
CA GLY A 126 -13.48 -22.34 -39.98
C GLY A 126 -12.17 -23.13 -40.14
N VAL A 127 -11.43 -23.27 -39.05
CA VAL A 127 -10.14 -24.00 -39.04
C VAL A 127 -10.32 -25.48 -39.35
N TYR A 128 -11.34 -26.13 -38.79
CA TYR A 128 -11.60 -27.57 -38.97
C TYR A 128 -12.51 -27.89 -40.16
N GLY A 129 -13.10 -26.88 -40.80
CA GLY A 129 -14.01 -27.06 -41.92
C GLY A 129 -15.36 -27.60 -41.53
N GLY A 130 -15.84 -27.35 -40.33
CA GLY A 130 -17.15 -27.68 -39.78
C GLY A 130 -17.11 -27.98 -38.29
N THR A 131 -18.21 -27.72 -37.60
CA THR A 131 -18.36 -27.95 -36.14
C THR A 131 -18.31 -29.42 -35.77
N ASP A 132 -18.72 -30.30 -36.65
CA ASP A 132 -18.70 -31.76 -36.53
C ASP A 132 -17.31 -32.36 -36.59
N LYS A 133 -16.34 -31.62 -37.12
CA LYS A 133 -14.97 -32.04 -37.27
C LYS A 133 -14.04 -31.57 -36.13
N ILE A 134 -14.58 -30.80 -35.20
CA ILE A 134 -13.81 -30.36 -34.02
C ILE A 134 -13.56 -31.58 -33.11
N PRO A 135 -12.31 -31.86 -32.69
CA PRO A 135 -11.99 -33.01 -31.87
C PRO A 135 -12.78 -33.04 -30.54
N SER A 136 -13.17 -34.25 -30.13
CA SER A 136 -13.80 -34.47 -28.81
C SER A 136 -12.85 -34.02 -27.66
N PRO A 137 -13.42 -33.39 -26.61
CA PRO A 137 -14.79 -33.40 -26.16
C PRO A 137 -15.73 -32.38 -26.82
N GLY A 138 -15.31 -31.73 -27.89
CA GLY A 138 -16.08 -30.66 -28.52
C GLY A 138 -16.10 -29.36 -27.71
N LEU A 139 -16.76 -28.36 -28.26
CA LEU A 139 -16.95 -27.08 -27.60
C LEU A 139 -18.31 -27.03 -26.93
N GLY A 140 -18.37 -26.61 -25.68
CA GLY A 140 -19.64 -26.30 -25.02
C GLY A 140 -20.39 -25.14 -25.70
N THR A 141 -21.62 -24.93 -25.28
CA THR A 141 -22.48 -23.84 -25.78
C THR A 141 -22.36 -22.56 -24.97
N GLU A 142 -21.62 -22.61 -23.86
CA GLU A 142 -21.49 -21.50 -22.94
C GLU A 142 -20.71 -20.33 -23.55
N ASN A 143 -21.14 -19.12 -23.24
CA ASN A 143 -20.51 -17.87 -23.67
C ASN A 143 -20.33 -16.96 -22.46
N THR A 144 -19.38 -17.32 -21.60
CA THR A 144 -19.12 -16.61 -20.35
C THR A 144 -18.01 -15.60 -20.54
N ASP A 145 -18.29 -14.33 -20.22
CA ASP A 145 -17.24 -13.31 -20.07
C ASP A 145 -16.51 -13.49 -18.73
N TRP A 146 -15.36 -14.15 -18.79
CA TRP A 146 -14.54 -14.40 -17.60
C TRP A 146 -13.96 -13.12 -17.02
N GLN A 147 -13.75 -12.06 -17.81
CA GLN A 147 -13.27 -10.80 -17.30
C GLN A 147 -14.32 -10.16 -16.39
N ASP A 148 -15.59 -10.18 -16.76
CA ASP A 148 -16.66 -9.66 -15.90
C ASP A 148 -16.88 -10.53 -14.64
N GLN A 149 -16.55 -11.82 -14.72
CA GLN A 149 -16.64 -12.71 -13.56
C GLN A 149 -15.56 -12.41 -12.51
N ILE A 150 -14.35 -12.04 -12.92
CA ILE A 150 -13.22 -11.82 -12.00
C ILE A 150 -13.09 -10.38 -11.53
N TYR A 151 -13.63 -9.40 -12.27
CA TYR A 151 -13.54 -8.00 -11.91
C TYR A 151 -14.79 -7.49 -11.19
N ARG A 152 -14.60 -6.45 -10.40
CA ARG A 152 -15.67 -5.70 -9.73
C ARG A 152 -15.31 -4.22 -9.65
N THR A 153 -16.31 -3.39 -9.40
CA THR A 153 -16.05 -2.03 -8.89
C THR A 153 -15.61 -2.17 -7.44
N ALA A 154 -14.41 -1.70 -7.14
CA ALA A 154 -13.83 -1.75 -5.80
C ALA A 154 -14.20 -0.49 -5.02
N ILE A 155 -14.67 -0.64 -3.78
CA ILE A 155 -14.98 0.47 -2.88
C ILE A 155 -14.01 0.41 -1.72
N SER A 156 -13.15 1.40 -1.62
CA SER A 156 -12.18 1.50 -0.54
C SER A 156 -12.49 2.69 0.34
N HIS A 157 -12.27 2.56 1.63
CA HIS A 157 -12.48 3.64 2.57
C HIS A 157 -11.40 3.66 3.65
N ASP A 158 -11.10 4.87 4.12
CA ASP A 158 -10.13 5.15 5.17
C ASP A 158 -10.75 6.10 6.18
N HIS A 159 -10.59 5.80 7.44
CA HIS A 159 -11.12 6.60 8.55
C HIS A 159 -10.02 6.78 9.60
N ASN A 160 -9.79 8.01 10.03
CA ASN A 160 -8.82 8.32 11.07
C ASN A 160 -9.41 9.31 12.07
N VAL A 161 -9.42 8.94 13.33
CA VAL A 161 -9.83 9.80 14.45
C VAL A 161 -8.61 10.12 15.28
N THR A 162 -8.36 11.39 15.51
CA THR A 162 -7.23 11.86 16.32
C THR A 162 -7.71 12.74 17.45
N VAL A 163 -7.19 12.49 18.64
CA VAL A 163 -7.33 13.34 19.82
C VAL A 163 -5.95 13.85 20.18
N SER A 164 -5.75 15.16 20.19
CA SER A 164 -4.48 15.76 20.54
C SER A 164 -4.70 16.93 21.50
N GLY A 165 -3.73 17.15 22.37
CA GLY A 165 -3.77 18.22 23.35
C GLY A 165 -2.51 18.22 24.21
N GLY A 166 -2.49 18.98 25.28
CA GLY A 166 -1.38 18.92 26.21
C GLY A 166 -1.65 19.66 27.49
N LEU A 167 -1.33 19.02 28.60
CA LEU A 167 -1.07 19.70 29.86
C LEU A 167 0.23 20.48 29.77
N LYS A 168 0.47 21.36 30.74
CA LYS A 168 1.65 22.26 30.73
C LYS A 168 2.99 21.56 30.43
N HIS A 169 3.16 20.32 30.93
CA HIS A 169 4.38 19.53 30.78
C HIS A 169 4.18 18.16 30.12
N MET A 170 2.98 17.88 29.61
CA MET A 170 2.64 16.59 29.03
C MET A 170 1.77 16.77 27.79
N PRO A 171 2.38 17.03 26.63
CA PRO A 171 1.67 16.92 25.36
C PRO A 171 1.29 15.47 25.08
N TYR A 172 0.10 15.27 24.49
CA TYR A 172 -0.38 13.96 24.09
C TYR A 172 -1.06 14.02 22.73
N ARG A 173 -0.98 12.91 22.04
CA ARG A 173 -1.71 12.63 20.81
C ARG A 173 -2.07 11.15 20.78
N VAL A 174 -3.32 10.86 20.48
CA VAL A 174 -3.80 9.50 20.22
C VAL A 174 -4.54 9.53 18.90
N SER A 175 -4.19 8.63 18.00
CA SER A 175 -4.91 8.43 16.74
C SER A 175 -5.33 6.97 16.58
N LEU A 176 -6.52 6.78 16.03
CA LEU A 176 -7.10 5.50 15.68
C LEU A 176 -7.49 5.54 14.22
N GLY A 177 -6.92 4.64 13.42
CA GLY A 177 -7.18 4.56 12.00
C GLY A 177 -7.75 3.19 11.62
N TYR A 178 -8.66 3.20 10.67
CA TYR A 178 -9.17 2.02 9.99
C TYR A 178 -9.13 2.24 8.49
N THR A 179 -8.50 1.32 7.78
CA THR A 179 -8.40 1.33 6.33
C THR A 179 -8.94 0.02 5.80
N ASN A 180 -9.86 0.10 4.85
CA ASN A 180 -10.29 -1.04 4.05
C ASN A 180 -10.08 -0.71 2.57
N GLN A 181 -9.24 -1.48 1.90
CA GLN A 181 -8.97 -1.32 0.48
C GLN A 181 -9.43 -2.57 -0.26
N GLU A 182 -10.43 -2.41 -1.09
CA GLU A 182 -10.84 -3.46 -2.02
C GLU A 182 -10.08 -3.35 -3.35
N GLY A 183 -9.71 -4.50 -3.90
CA GLY A 183 -9.15 -4.58 -5.25
C GLY A 183 -10.23 -4.76 -6.31
N ILE A 184 -9.93 -4.29 -7.52
CA ILE A 184 -10.79 -4.51 -8.70
C ILE A 184 -10.90 -5.99 -9.08
N VAL A 185 -9.97 -6.83 -8.66
CA VAL A 185 -10.07 -8.29 -8.77
C VAL A 185 -10.83 -8.80 -7.55
N LYS A 186 -11.90 -9.57 -7.79
CA LYS A 186 -12.67 -10.22 -6.71
C LYS A 186 -11.72 -11.02 -5.81
N THR A 187 -12.00 -11.08 -4.51
CA THR A 187 -11.19 -11.75 -3.47
C THR A 187 -9.91 -11.01 -3.06
N SER A 188 -9.54 -9.93 -3.74
CA SER A 188 -8.40 -9.09 -3.34
C SER A 188 -8.89 -7.98 -2.41
N ASN A 189 -8.45 -8.00 -1.16
CA ASN A 189 -8.73 -6.96 -0.16
C ASN A 189 -7.57 -6.80 0.81
N PHE A 190 -7.53 -5.64 1.44
CA PHE A 190 -6.58 -5.33 2.51
C PHE A 190 -7.30 -4.53 3.59
N GLU A 191 -7.17 -4.99 4.83
CA GLU A 191 -7.68 -4.29 6.00
C GLU A 191 -6.54 -3.96 6.95
N ARG A 192 -6.61 -2.77 7.52
CA ARG A 192 -5.61 -2.30 8.48
C ARG A 192 -6.27 -1.50 9.60
N PHE A 193 -5.94 -1.88 10.82
CA PHE A 193 -6.21 -1.09 12.02
C PHE A 193 -4.92 -0.48 12.51
N THR A 194 -4.91 0.80 12.78
CA THR A 194 -3.76 1.52 13.34
C THR A 194 -4.16 2.22 14.63
N ALA A 195 -3.31 2.09 15.65
CA ALA A 195 -3.45 2.84 16.88
C ALA A 195 -2.07 3.43 17.23
N VAL A 196 -2.00 4.74 17.28
CA VAL A 196 -0.76 5.45 17.62
C VAL A 196 -1.03 6.30 18.86
N SER A 197 -0.19 6.17 19.86
CA SER A 197 -0.22 7.00 21.05
C SER A 197 1.14 7.65 21.24
N TYR A 198 1.14 8.95 21.35
CA TYR A 198 2.32 9.74 21.69
C TYR A 198 2.07 10.51 22.97
N THR A 199 2.92 10.31 23.95
CA THR A 199 2.97 11.11 25.18
C THR A 199 4.42 11.43 25.49
N HIS A 200 4.68 12.66 25.89
CA HIS A 200 6.00 13.09 26.31
C HIS A 200 5.92 13.87 27.61
N LEU A 201 6.64 13.43 28.61
CA LEU A 201 6.74 14.13 29.89
C LEU A 201 8.01 14.97 29.90
N THR A 202 7.88 16.27 29.96
CA THR A 202 9.02 17.17 30.20
C THR A 202 9.10 17.47 31.70
N LEU A 203 10.21 17.05 32.32
CA LEU A 203 10.48 17.46 33.72
C LEU A 203 10.77 18.96 33.76
N PRO A 204 10.34 19.63 34.82
CA PRO A 204 10.59 21.06 35.01
C PRO A 204 12.07 21.36 35.22
#